data_60c29d36b03dac09c2b5ef9ec9696d59
#
_entry.id   60c29d36b03dac09c2b5ef9ec9696d59
#
_cell.length_a   1.000
_cell.length_b   1.000
_cell.length_c   1.000
_cell.angle_alpha   90.00
_cell.angle_beta   90.00
_cell.angle_gamma   90.00
#
_symmetry.space_group_name_H-M   'P 1'
#
loop_
_entity.id
_entity.type
_entity.pdbx_description
1 polymer ?
#
loop_
_entity_poly.entity_id
_entity_poly.type
_entity_poly.pdbx_seq_one_letter_code
_entity_poly.pdbx_strand_id
1 'polypeptide(L)'
;MDGLDVVTVPTIIAEVGLDPSKFKTEKQFASWLGLCPGCRITGGKVKSSQTRKVVNRAATAFRLADQAVSRSSYALGAFYRRLYRRAGAAKAITATAHKIARIFYHLWTTKQSYQELGADYYEQQYRQRVIGNFGSETPPFYGGFAVKS
;
A
#
# COMPACT_ATOMS: atom_id res chain seq x y z
N MET A 1 8.76 -0.86 -11.03
CA MET A 1 7.52 -1.13 -10.27
C MET A 1 6.37 -0.55 -11.06
N ASP A 2 5.39 -1.35 -11.40
CA ASP A 2 4.23 -0.88 -12.15
C ASP A 2 3.50 0.24 -11.40
N GLY A 3 3.09 1.27 -12.12
CA GLY A 3 2.40 2.42 -11.56
C GLY A 3 3.30 3.53 -10.99
N LEU A 4 4.57 3.26 -10.74
CA LEU A 4 5.55 4.27 -10.37
C LEU A 4 6.53 4.48 -11.54
N ASP A 5 6.12 5.30 -12.47
CA ASP A 5 6.86 5.63 -13.69
C ASP A 5 7.67 6.94 -13.55
N VAL A 6 8.28 7.34 -14.68
CA VAL A 6 9.12 8.55 -14.78
C VAL A 6 8.36 9.84 -14.43
N VAL A 7 7.03 9.87 -14.53
CA VAL A 7 6.21 11.05 -14.21
C VAL A 7 5.72 11.01 -12.76
N THR A 8 5.30 9.85 -12.29
CA THR A 8 4.72 9.67 -10.96
C THR A 8 5.74 9.87 -9.85
N VAL A 9 6.95 9.32 -9.99
CA VAL A 9 8.01 9.42 -8.97
C VAL A 9 8.47 10.87 -8.76
N PRO A 10 8.79 11.67 -9.80
CA PRO A 10 9.12 13.08 -9.61
C PRO A 10 8.00 13.89 -8.97
N THR A 11 6.73 13.62 -9.30
CA THR A 11 5.58 14.29 -8.68
C THR A 11 5.50 14.00 -7.18
N ILE A 12 5.72 12.76 -6.78
CA ILE A 12 5.76 12.37 -5.36
C ILE A 12 6.92 13.07 -4.66
N ILE A 13 8.12 13.02 -5.23
CA ILE A 13 9.32 13.65 -4.65
C ILE A 13 9.17 15.16 -4.56
N ALA A 14 8.57 15.82 -5.57
CA ALA A 14 8.33 17.26 -5.52
C ALA A 14 7.41 17.67 -4.37
N GLU A 15 6.43 16.85 -4.02
CA GLU A 15 5.49 17.13 -2.93
C GLU A 15 6.06 16.75 -1.55
N VAL A 16 6.75 15.62 -1.47
CA VAL A 16 7.27 15.06 -0.21
C VAL A 16 8.62 15.67 0.15
N GLY A 17 9.44 16.04 -0.82
CA GLY A 17 10.82 16.47 -0.68
C GLY A 17 11.81 15.33 -0.84
N LEU A 18 13.09 15.65 -0.79
CA LEU A 18 14.17 14.66 -0.97
C LEU A 18 14.58 13.95 0.33
N ASP A 19 14.16 14.47 1.47
CA ASP A 19 14.58 13.98 2.78
C ASP A 19 13.51 13.09 3.42
N PRO A 20 13.74 11.77 3.52
CA PRO A 20 12.83 10.84 4.16
C PRO A 20 12.77 11.00 5.69
N SER A 21 13.75 11.67 6.30
CA SER A 21 13.83 11.82 7.77
C SER A 21 12.66 12.60 8.39
N LYS A 22 11.92 13.35 7.57
CA LYS A 22 10.68 14.04 7.99
C LYS A 22 9.62 13.09 8.53
N PHE A 23 9.67 11.83 8.12
CA PHE A 23 8.74 10.79 8.56
C PHE A 23 9.51 9.70 9.30
N LYS A 24 9.24 9.54 10.58
CA LYS A 24 9.91 8.53 11.41
C LYS A 24 9.49 7.10 11.05
N THR A 25 8.29 6.93 10.51
CA THR A 25 7.73 5.62 10.17
C THR A 25 6.89 5.69 8.89
N GLU A 26 6.75 4.55 8.24
CA GLU A 26 5.84 4.40 7.09
C GLU A 26 4.38 4.72 7.43
N LYS A 27 3.96 4.49 8.69
CA LYS A 27 2.62 4.82 9.17
C LYS A 27 2.39 6.32 9.19
N GLN A 28 3.41 7.10 9.63
CA GLN A 28 3.34 8.56 9.60
C GLN A 28 3.27 9.07 8.16
N PHE A 29 4.07 8.51 7.27
CA PHE A 29 4.03 8.85 5.84
C PHE A 29 2.65 8.58 5.23
N ALA A 30 2.11 7.38 5.40
CA ALA A 30 0.80 7.02 4.90
C ALA A 30 -0.34 7.85 5.53
N SER A 31 -0.21 8.20 6.80
CA SER A 31 -1.16 9.08 7.51
C SER A 31 -1.12 10.50 6.98
N TRP A 32 0.06 11.03 6.70
CA TRP A 32 0.24 12.34 6.08
C TRP A 32 -0.39 12.40 4.69
N LEU A 33 -0.26 11.33 3.91
CA LEU A 33 -0.93 11.19 2.61
C LEU A 33 -2.46 11.08 2.72
N GLY A 34 -3.01 10.85 3.90
CA GLY A 34 -4.44 10.60 4.09
C GLY A 34 -4.93 9.26 3.55
N LEU A 35 -4.04 8.29 3.40
CA LEU A 35 -4.35 6.94 2.91
C LEU A 35 -4.66 5.95 4.03
N CYS A 36 -4.44 6.32 5.29
CA CYS A 36 -4.79 5.50 6.44
C CYS A 36 -6.29 5.59 6.76
N PRO A 37 -6.94 4.48 7.11
CA PRO A 37 -8.32 4.51 7.58
C PRO A 37 -8.41 5.24 8.92
N GLY A 38 -9.30 6.22 9.01
CA GLY A 38 -9.63 6.91 10.25
C GLY A 38 -10.66 6.10 11.04
N CYS A 39 -10.25 5.02 11.69
CA CYS A 39 -11.17 4.19 12.45
C CYS A 39 -11.78 4.96 13.63
N ARG A 40 -13.08 5.15 13.61
CA ARG A 40 -13.87 5.59 14.78
C ARG A 40 -14.44 4.36 15.45
N ILE A 41 -13.96 4.08 16.67
CA ILE A 41 -14.40 2.95 17.48
C ILE A 41 -15.21 3.51 18.66
N THR A 42 -16.41 3.00 18.87
CA THR A 42 -17.25 3.33 20.02
C THR A 42 -17.83 2.02 20.57
N GLY A 43 -17.63 1.78 21.86
CA GLY A 43 -18.10 0.55 22.51
C GLY A 43 -17.56 -0.74 21.88
N GLY A 44 -16.30 -0.76 21.45
CA GLY A 44 -15.68 -1.91 20.81
C GLY A 44 -16.10 -2.16 19.35
N LYS A 45 -17.02 -1.36 18.80
CA LYS A 45 -17.49 -1.50 17.41
C LYS A 45 -16.92 -0.40 16.52
N VAL A 46 -16.42 -0.77 15.34
CA VAL A 46 -15.96 0.18 14.33
C VAL A 46 -17.16 0.85 13.68
N LYS A 47 -17.37 2.15 13.96
CA LYS A 47 -18.45 2.95 13.34
C LYS A 47 -18.09 3.47 11.95
N SER A 48 -16.84 3.77 11.69
CA SER A 48 -16.38 4.27 10.40
C SER A 48 -14.92 3.92 10.17
N SER A 49 -14.58 3.58 8.94
CA SER A 49 -13.21 3.33 8.49
C SER A 49 -12.83 4.24 7.31
N GLN A 50 -13.50 5.39 7.16
CA GLN A 50 -13.19 6.33 6.09
C GLN A 50 -11.81 6.95 6.28
N THR A 51 -11.08 7.10 5.19
CA THR A 51 -9.83 7.87 5.17
C THR A 51 -10.11 9.37 5.32
N ARG A 52 -9.16 10.09 5.89
CA ARG A 52 -9.26 11.56 5.98
C ARG A 52 -9.28 12.17 4.58
N LYS A 53 -10.11 13.19 4.39
CA LYS A 53 -10.09 14.01 3.16
C LYS A 53 -8.86 14.92 3.23
N VAL A 54 -7.83 14.56 2.50
CA VAL A 54 -6.60 15.36 2.38
C VAL A 54 -6.38 15.69 0.92
N VAL A 55 -6.16 16.96 0.63
CA VAL A 55 -5.76 17.44 -0.70
C VAL A 55 -4.23 17.34 -0.77
N ASN A 56 -3.74 16.29 -1.38
CA ASN A 56 -2.30 16.01 -1.49
C ASN A 56 -2.00 15.42 -2.86
N ARG A 57 -1.12 16.07 -3.61
CA ARG A 57 -0.74 15.64 -4.97
C ARG A 57 -0.05 14.28 -4.97
N ALA A 58 0.78 14.00 -3.96
CA ALA A 58 1.42 12.69 -3.83
C ALA A 58 0.38 11.59 -3.59
N ALA A 59 -0.64 11.83 -2.76
CA ALA A 59 -1.73 10.87 -2.56
C ALA A 59 -2.51 10.61 -3.86
N THR A 60 -2.74 11.64 -4.65
CA THR A 60 -3.36 11.51 -5.97
C THR A 60 -2.48 10.68 -6.92
N ALA A 61 -1.16 10.94 -6.92
CA ALA A 61 -0.22 10.16 -7.72
C ALA A 61 -0.22 8.67 -7.33
N PHE A 62 -0.27 8.34 -6.05
CA PHE A 62 -0.39 6.94 -5.59
C PHE A 62 -1.73 6.29 -5.99
N ARG A 63 -2.83 7.05 -6.03
CA ARG A 63 -4.12 6.54 -6.53
C ARG A 63 -4.13 6.33 -8.04
N LEU A 64 -3.43 7.18 -8.80
CA LEU A 64 -3.25 6.99 -10.24
C LEU A 64 -2.33 5.80 -10.54
N ALA A 65 -1.28 5.61 -9.75
CA ALA A 65 -0.41 4.44 -9.84
C ALA A 65 -1.21 3.13 -9.65
N ASP A 66 -2.23 3.13 -8.80
CA ASP A 66 -3.13 2.00 -8.61
C ASP A 66 -3.85 1.59 -9.89
N GLN A 67 -4.24 2.53 -10.76
CA GLN A 67 -4.91 2.21 -12.02
C GLN A 67 -4.01 1.40 -12.96
N ALA A 68 -2.73 1.71 -13.03
CA ALA A 68 -1.76 0.93 -13.79
C ALA A 68 -1.56 -0.46 -13.17
N VAL A 69 -1.44 -0.51 -11.85
CA VAL A 69 -1.27 -1.75 -11.08
C VAL A 69 -2.48 -2.67 -11.20
N SER A 70 -3.70 -2.13 -11.25
CA SER A 70 -4.94 -2.92 -11.32
C SER A 70 -4.99 -3.85 -12.53
N ARG A 71 -4.36 -3.46 -13.63
CA ARG A 71 -4.28 -4.21 -14.88
C ARG A 71 -3.07 -5.14 -14.95
N SER A 72 -2.14 -5.02 -14.00
CA SER A 72 -0.91 -5.81 -14.02
C SER A 72 -1.15 -7.26 -13.58
N SER A 73 -0.31 -8.17 -14.10
CA SER A 73 -0.29 -9.57 -13.70
C SER A 73 0.53 -9.84 -12.43
N TYR A 74 1.11 -8.79 -11.85
CA TYR A 74 2.00 -8.90 -10.70
C TYR A 74 1.28 -8.96 -9.35
N ALA A 75 2.05 -9.09 -8.29
CA ALA A 75 1.55 -9.27 -6.92
C ALA A 75 0.58 -8.15 -6.46
N LEU A 76 0.87 -6.90 -6.80
CA LEU A 76 0.01 -5.77 -6.47
C LEU A 76 -1.32 -5.81 -7.23
N GLY A 77 -1.31 -6.22 -8.50
CA GLY A 77 -2.53 -6.42 -9.28
C GLY A 77 -3.41 -7.53 -8.72
N ALA A 78 -2.81 -8.64 -8.28
CA ALA A 78 -3.53 -9.71 -7.60
C ALA A 78 -4.16 -9.24 -6.29
N PHE A 79 -3.43 -8.43 -5.50
CA PHE A 79 -3.93 -7.82 -4.28
C PHE A 79 -5.13 -6.89 -4.56
N TYR A 80 -5.03 -6.02 -5.56
CA TYR A 80 -6.11 -5.13 -5.98
C TYR A 80 -7.37 -5.91 -6.37
N ARG A 81 -7.25 -6.88 -7.29
CA ARG A 81 -8.39 -7.68 -7.78
C ARG A 81 -9.08 -8.44 -6.65
N ARG A 82 -8.34 -8.94 -5.68
CA ARG A 82 -8.90 -9.60 -4.50
C ARG A 82 -9.70 -8.63 -3.65
N LEU A 83 -9.16 -7.45 -3.34
CA LEU A 83 -9.86 -6.43 -2.58
C LEU A 83 -11.08 -5.89 -3.32
N TYR A 84 -10.96 -5.70 -4.62
CA TYR A 84 -12.06 -5.25 -5.47
C TYR A 84 -13.28 -6.17 -5.35
N ARG A 85 -13.05 -7.48 -5.48
CA ARG A 85 -14.13 -8.49 -5.34
C ARG A 85 -14.75 -8.51 -3.96
N ARG A 86 -13.96 -8.26 -2.92
CA ARG A 86 -14.42 -8.34 -1.54
C ARG A 86 -15.08 -7.05 -1.03
N ALA A 87 -14.57 -5.89 -1.40
CA ALA A 87 -14.86 -4.62 -0.76
C ALA A 87 -15.25 -3.49 -1.72
N GLY A 88 -15.20 -3.74 -3.03
CA GLY A 88 -15.52 -2.76 -4.07
C GLY A 88 -14.34 -1.86 -4.47
N ALA A 89 -14.55 -1.08 -5.54
CA ALA A 89 -13.53 -0.28 -6.20
C ALA A 89 -12.88 0.77 -5.26
N ALA A 90 -13.68 1.57 -4.58
CA ALA A 90 -13.19 2.67 -3.76
C ALA A 90 -12.24 2.21 -2.63
N LYS A 91 -12.58 1.10 -1.97
CA LYS A 91 -11.74 0.51 -0.93
C LYS A 91 -10.50 -0.17 -1.50
N ALA A 92 -10.63 -0.84 -2.65
CA ALA A 92 -9.51 -1.46 -3.33
C ALA A 92 -8.47 -0.42 -3.77
N ILE A 93 -8.90 0.68 -4.41
CA ILE A 93 -8.03 1.79 -4.82
C ILE A 93 -7.27 2.36 -3.62
N THR A 94 -7.98 2.71 -2.56
CA THR A 94 -7.36 3.33 -1.38
C THR A 94 -6.37 2.37 -0.69
N ALA A 95 -6.73 1.11 -0.52
CA ALA A 95 -5.87 0.12 0.14
C ALA A 95 -4.63 -0.21 -0.71
N THR A 96 -4.76 -0.28 -2.03
CA THR A 96 -3.61 -0.51 -2.92
C THR A 96 -2.70 0.71 -2.97
N ALA A 97 -3.26 1.92 -3.05
CA ALA A 97 -2.48 3.16 -2.96
C ALA A 97 -1.70 3.25 -1.63
N HIS A 98 -2.34 2.91 -0.51
CA HIS A 98 -1.68 2.81 0.79
C HIS A 98 -0.52 1.81 0.78
N LYS A 99 -0.70 0.64 0.17
CA LYS A 99 0.33 -0.37 0.07
C LYS A 99 1.50 0.08 -0.81
N ILE A 100 1.22 0.71 -1.96
CA ILE A 100 2.24 1.29 -2.84
C ILE A 100 3.03 2.38 -2.09
N ALA A 101 2.35 3.26 -1.35
CA ALA A 101 3.00 4.31 -0.56
C ALA A 101 3.95 3.74 0.50
N ARG A 102 3.58 2.65 1.17
CA ARG A 102 4.44 1.98 2.15
C ARG A 102 5.67 1.35 1.50
N ILE A 103 5.49 0.69 0.36
CA ILE A 103 6.61 0.13 -0.41
C ILE A 103 7.54 1.26 -0.86
N PHE A 104 6.98 2.33 -1.42
CA PHE A 104 7.75 3.51 -1.83
C PHE A 104 8.57 4.08 -0.66
N TYR A 105 7.96 4.29 0.50
CA TYR A 105 8.66 4.79 1.69
C TYR A 105 9.82 3.89 2.09
N HIS A 106 9.61 2.59 2.08
CA HIS A 106 10.64 1.61 2.41
C HIS A 106 11.82 1.66 1.42
N LEU A 107 11.55 1.65 0.11
CA LEU A 107 12.57 1.77 -0.93
C LEU A 107 13.32 3.11 -0.85
N TRP A 108 12.59 4.18 -0.56
CA TRP A 108 13.16 5.53 -0.43
C TRP A 108 14.10 5.66 0.77
N THR A 109 13.73 5.08 1.91
CA THR A 109 14.53 5.12 3.15
C THR A 109 15.72 4.16 3.11
N THR A 110 15.55 2.96 2.55
CA THR A 110 16.60 1.93 2.48
C THR A 110 17.47 2.02 1.23
N LYS A 111 17.03 2.81 0.22
CA LYS A 111 17.67 2.94 -1.09
C LYS A 111 17.87 1.59 -1.81
N GLN A 112 16.94 0.67 -1.58
CA GLN A 112 16.93 -0.64 -2.20
C GLN A 112 16.11 -0.64 -3.49
N SER A 113 16.42 -1.58 -4.39
CA SER A 113 15.64 -1.79 -5.60
C SER A 113 14.38 -2.60 -5.30
N TYR A 114 13.28 -2.27 -5.97
CA TYR A 114 12.06 -3.07 -5.92
C TYR A 114 12.26 -4.40 -6.65
N GLN A 115 11.87 -5.49 -6.02
CA GLN A 115 11.86 -6.82 -6.61
C GLN A 115 10.42 -7.32 -6.75
N GLU A 116 10.02 -7.57 -7.97
CA GLU A 116 8.71 -8.15 -8.28
C GLU A 116 8.76 -9.67 -8.14
N LEU A 117 7.91 -10.23 -7.31
CA LEU A 117 7.86 -11.68 -7.03
C LEU A 117 6.71 -12.39 -7.76
N GLY A 118 5.89 -11.65 -8.51
CA GLY A 118 4.76 -12.19 -9.25
C GLY A 118 3.49 -12.48 -8.44
N ALA A 119 2.40 -12.70 -9.16
CA ALA A 119 1.10 -12.95 -8.55
C ALA A 119 1.03 -14.28 -7.81
N ASP A 120 1.69 -15.31 -8.33
CA ASP A 120 1.68 -16.66 -7.73
C ASP A 120 2.33 -16.66 -6.33
N TYR A 121 3.43 -15.95 -6.18
CA TYR A 121 4.06 -15.78 -4.87
C TYR A 121 3.11 -15.07 -3.88
N TYR A 122 2.43 -14.02 -4.33
CA TYR A 122 1.43 -13.33 -3.51
C TYR A 122 0.28 -14.26 -3.08
N GLU A 123 -0.23 -15.09 -3.99
CA GLU A 123 -1.31 -16.05 -3.71
C GLU A 123 -0.87 -17.11 -2.69
N GLN A 124 0.35 -17.63 -2.82
CA GLN A 124 0.91 -18.59 -1.86
C GLN A 124 1.02 -17.96 -0.46
N GLN A 125 1.58 -16.77 -0.37
CA GLN A 125 1.71 -16.02 0.89
C GLN A 125 0.34 -15.73 1.52
N TYR A 126 -0.64 -15.40 0.69
CA TYR A 126 -1.99 -15.18 1.17
C TYR A 126 -2.61 -16.45 1.75
N ARG A 127 -2.49 -17.58 1.04
CA ARG A 127 -2.99 -18.89 1.52
C ARG A 127 -2.34 -19.28 2.84
N GLN A 128 -1.04 -19.12 2.95
CA GLN A 128 -0.31 -19.40 4.19
C GLN A 128 -0.81 -18.54 5.36
N ARG A 129 -1.11 -17.26 5.14
CA ARG A 129 -1.69 -16.39 6.18
C ARG A 129 -3.08 -16.81 6.59
N VAL A 130 -3.92 -17.18 5.63
CA VAL A 130 -5.28 -17.66 5.92
C VAL A 130 -5.20 -18.91 6.78
N ILE A 131 -4.32 -19.85 6.45
CA ILE A 131 -4.11 -21.08 7.22
C ILE A 131 -3.53 -20.76 8.60
N GLY A 132 -2.53 -19.87 8.68
CA GLY A 132 -1.89 -19.46 9.93
C GLY A 132 -2.82 -18.70 10.88
N ASN A 133 -3.79 -17.93 10.35
CA ASN A 133 -4.78 -17.23 11.18
C ASN A 133 -5.81 -18.16 11.85
N PHE A 134 -5.91 -19.41 11.43
CA PHE A 134 -6.65 -20.44 12.15
C PHE A 134 -5.87 -21.01 13.34
N GLY A 135 -4.57 -20.62 13.53
CA GLY A 135 -3.69 -21.14 14.56
C GLY A 135 -2.82 -20.10 15.28
N SER A 136 -3.35 -18.90 15.59
CA SER A 136 -2.72 -17.81 16.36
C SER A 136 -1.45 -17.14 15.79
N GLU A 137 -1.43 -15.82 15.91
CA GLU A 137 -0.40 -14.81 15.62
C GLU A 137 -0.31 -14.31 14.18
N THR A 138 -0.64 -13.04 14.03
CA THR A 138 -0.54 -12.23 12.80
C THR A 138 0.93 -12.10 12.37
N PRO A 139 1.36 -12.71 11.25
CA PRO A 139 2.69 -12.44 10.72
C PRO A 139 2.80 -10.97 10.27
N PRO A 140 4.00 -10.38 10.30
CA PRO A 140 4.19 -8.98 9.97
C PRO A 140 3.69 -8.68 8.54
N PHE A 141 3.09 -7.52 8.38
CA PHE A 141 2.36 -7.05 7.19
C PHE A 141 3.17 -7.05 5.86
N TYR A 142 4.47 -7.26 5.92
CA TYR A 142 5.37 -7.28 4.76
C TYR A 142 5.45 -8.61 4.01
N GLY A 143 4.79 -9.65 4.48
CA GLY A 143 4.85 -10.95 3.83
C GLY A 143 4.19 -10.94 2.45
N GLY A 144 4.92 -10.70 1.42
CA GLY A 144 4.45 -10.69 0.04
C GLY A 144 5.25 -9.80 -0.91
N PHE A 145 6.18 -8.99 -0.34
CA PHE A 145 7.08 -8.18 -1.14
C PHE A 145 8.49 -8.33 -0.57
N ALA A 146 9.36 -8.99 -1.31
CA ALA A 146 10.76 -9.02 -0.96
C ALA A 146 11.40 -7.69 -1.35
N VAL A 147 12.09 -7.10 -0.42
CA VAL A 147 13.00 -5.99 -0.68
C VAL A 147 14.40 -6.58 -0.62
N LYS A 148 15.17 -6.44 -1.69
CA LYS A 148 16.54 -6.94 -1.75
C LYS A 148 17.40 -6.06 -0.84
N SER A 149 17.95 -6.67 0.16
CA SER A 149 19.01 -6.07 0.99
C SER A 149 20.33 -5.92 0.20
#